data_8c2a270ec035e10088466d4dc3c6475a
#
_entry.id   8c2a270ec035e10088466d4dc3c6475a
#
_cell.length_a   1.000
_cell.length_b   1.000
_cell.length_c   1.000
_cell.angle_alpha   90.00
_cell.angle_beta   90.00
_cell.angle_gamma   90.00
#
_symmetry.space_group_name_H-M   'P 1'
#
loop_
_entity.id
_entity.type
_entity.pdbx_description
1 polymer ?
#
loop_
_entity_poly.entity_id
_entity_poly.type
_entity_poly.pdbx_seq_one_letter_code
_entity_poly.pdbx_strand_id
1 'polypeptide(L)'
;MKALLIGDVIGRPGRAAVERFVVPLREELGIDLVVANCENAAGGFGVTPSVAQELFGAGVDVLTSGNHVWKKREALELLRLDHRVMRPANYPDTAPGSGSTIIETLSGQKVGILNIQGRVFMEPVVDCPFRIATRELERLRLATPIIIVDIHAEATSEKVAMGWFLDGKVSCIFGTHTHIPTADERILPNGTAYLTDVGMTGPYDSVIGRKTEQILERFVSGLPTKSEVAEGNVQLRGLLVDINPKTGKATHVERLTKVLDDAVHDVRD
;
A
#
# COMPACT_ATOMS: atom_id res chain seq x y z
N MET A 1 19.45 -4.47 1.05
CA MET A 1 18.37 -3.56 1.43
C MET A 1 17.10 -4.37 1.72
N LYS A 2 16.44 -4.07 2.83
CA LYS A 2 15.18 -4.74 3.21
C LYS A 2 14.02 -3.74 3.21
N ALA A 3 12.92 -4.08 2.55
CA ALA A 3 11.72 -3.26 2.50
C ALA A 3 10.54 -3.99 3.17
N LEU A 4 9.71 -3.24 3.90
CA LEU A 4 8.39 -3.65 4.39
C LEU A 4 7.32 -2.90 3.61
N LEU A 5 6.45 -3.65 2.94
CA LEU A 5 5.36 -3.13 2.11
C LEU A 5 4.04 -3.48 2.80
N ILE A 6 3.37 -2.48 3.35
CA ILE A 6 2.16 -2.62 4.17
C ILE A 6 0.94 -2.41 3.28
N GLY A 7 -0.04 -3.31 3.37
CA GLY A 7 -1.30 -3.20 2.64
C GLY A 7 -2.20 -2.08 3.15
N ASP A 8 -3.42 -2.03 2.62
CA ASP A 8 -4.38 -0.96 2.85
C ASP A 8 -4.64 -0.70 4.35
N VAL A 9 -4.19 0.46 4.84
CA VAL A 9 -4.38 0.87 6.25
C VAL A 9 -5.81 1.35 6.45
N ILE A 10 -6.58 0.64 7.30
CA ILE A 10 -8.01 0.88 7.50
C ILE A 10 -8.28 1.65 8.79
N GLY A 11 -8.61 2.93 8.66
CA GLY A 11 -9.09 3.77 9.77
C GLY A 11 -8.15 3.80 10.98
N ARG A 12 -8.72 4.08 12.17
CA ARG A 12 -7.97 4.13 13.44
C ARG A 12 -7.35 2.79 13.81
N PRO A 13 -8.06 1.64 13.69
CA PRO A 13 -7.46 0.34 14.04
C PRO A 13 -6.20 0.03 13.22
N GLY A 14 -6.24 0.27 11.90
CA GLY A 14 -5.08 0.06 11.04
C GLY A 14 -3.90 0.96 11.40
N ARG A 15 -4.15 2.24 11.70
CA ARG A 15 -3.10 3.16 12.16
C ARG A 15 -2.47 2.73 13.49
N ALA A 16 -3.30 2.27 14.44
CA ALA A 16 -2.80 1.75 15.72
C ALA A 16 -1.89 0.53 15.53
N ALA A 17 -2.19 -0.37 14.60
CA ALA A 17 -1.30 -1.48 14.27
C ALA A 17 0.03 -0.99 13.66
N VAL A 18 0.00 0.00 12.76
CA VAL A 18 1.22 0.62 12.19
C VAL A 18 2.06 1.24 13.31
N GLU A 19 1.47 2.06 14.17
CA GLU A 19 2.14 2.71 15.32
C GLU A 19 2.78 1.68 16.26
N ARG A 20 2.08 0.58 16.54
CA ARG A 20 2.54 -0.45 17.47
C ARG A 20 3.71 -1.28 16.95
N PHE A 21 3.72 -1.57 15.63
CA PHE A 21 4.61 -2.61 15.10
C PHE A 21 5.73 -2.10 14.21
N VAL A 22 5.59 -0.96 13.51
CA VAL A 22 6.55 -0.60 12.46
C VAL A 22 7.94 -0.29 13.02
N VAL A 23 8.04 0.56 14.03
CA VAL A 23 9.35 0.91 14.62
C VAL A 23 10.05 -0.30 15.22
N PRO A 24 9.41 -1.14 16.07
CA PRO A 24 10.03 -2.37 16.57
C PRO A 24 10.49 -3.33 15.46
N LEU A 25 9.68 -3.51 14.41
CA LEU A 25 10.04 -4.36 13.28
C LEU A 25 11.23 -3.79 12.48
N ARG A 26 11.31 -2.47 12.31
CA ARG A 26 12.49 -1.84 11.66
C ARG A 26 13.78 -2.17 12.40
N GLU A 27 13.76 -2.08 13.73
CA GLU A 27 14.92 -2.38 14.56
C GLU A 27 15.26 -3.87 14.59
N GLU A 28 14.25 -4.73 14.81
CA GLU A 28 14.41 -6.19 14.89
C GLU A 28 14.92 -6.82 13.58
N LEU A 29 14.34 -6.39 12.46
CA LEU A 29 14.59 -7.01 11.15
C LEU A 29 15.56 -6.23 10.26
N GLY A 30 16.02 -5.05 10.69
CA GLY A 30 16.90 -4.19 9.91
C GLY A 30 16.22 -3.64 8.63
N ILE A 31 14.98 -3.14 8.76
CA ILE A 31 14.21 -2.64 7.62
C ILE A 31 14.70 -1.24 7.24
N ASP A 32 15.17 -1.09 6.00
CA ASP A 32 15.67 0.18 5.43
C ASP A 32 14.53 1.09 4.95
N LEU A 33 13.40 0.51 4.50
CA LEU A 33 12.29 1.22 3.86
C LEU A 33 10.94 0.64 4.28
N VAL A 34 9.98 1.52 4.61
CA VAL A 34 8.58 1.14 4.85
C VAL A 34 7.66 1.92 3.91
N VAL A 35 6.90 1.20 3.10
CA VAL A 35 5.84 1.75 2.24
C VAL A 35 4.49 1.24 2.72
N ALA A 36 3.48 2.11 2.83
CA ALA A 36 2.13 1.71 3.23
C ALA A 36 1.07 2.31 2.30
N ASN A 37 0.02 1.54 1.99
CA ASN A 37 -1.13 2.08 1.29
C ASN A 37 -2.06 2.78 2.28
N CYS A 38 -2.28 4.09 2.12
CA CYS A 38 -3.02 4.94 3.05
C CYS A 38 -4.43 5.32 2.58
N GLU A 39 -4.92 4.79 1.45
CA GLU A 39 -6.16 5.27 0.84
C GLU A 39 -7.40 5.16 1.73
N ASN A 40 -7.35 4.31 2.75
CA ASN A 40 -8.44 4.06 3.70
C ASN A 40 -8.12 4.50 5.14
N ALA A 41 -7.00 5.22 5.35
CA ALA A 41 -6.49 5.53 6.68
C ALA A 41 -7.32 6.57 7.45
N ALA A 42 -8.00 7.51 6.76
CA ALA A 42 -8.80 8.57 7.41
C ALA A 42 -10.27 8.18 7.56
N GLY A 43 -10.58 7.41 8.62
CA GLY A 43 -11.94 6.97 8.92
C GLY A 43 -12.49 5.96 7.91
N GLY A 44 -11.60 5.24 7.23
CA GLY A 44 -11.92 4.20 6.28
C GLY A 44 -12.01 4.64 4.82
N PHE A 45 -11.80 5.93 4.50
CA PHE A 45 -11.73 6.45 3.13
C PHE A 45 -10.84 7.69 3.05
N GLY A 46 -9.86 7.68 2.14
CA GLY A 46 -8.96 8.79 1.91
C GLY A 46 -7.89 8.94 3.00
N VAL A 47 -7.09 10.00 2.86
CA VAL A 47 -6.04 10.42 3.77
C VAL A 47 -6.16 11.93 4.05
N THR A 48 -5.81 12.36 5.26
CA THR A 48 -5.70 13.78 5.64
C THR A 48 -4.26 14.12 6.02
N PRO A 49 -3.85 15.40 6.03
CA PRO A 49 -2.51 15.77 6.48
C PRO A 49 -2.15 15.24 7.87
N SER A 50 -3.09 15.31 8.83
CA SER A 50 -2.85 14.80 10.19
C SER A 50 -2.62 13.30 10.22
N VAL A 51 -3.41 12.53 9.44
CA VAL A 51 -3.26 11.07 9.33
C VAL A 51 -1.94 10.70 8.63
N ALA A 52 -1.54 11.43 7.60
CA ALA A 52 -0.25 11.22 6.96
C ALA A 52 0.92 11.46 7.94
N GLN A 53 0.86 12.53 8.73
CA GLN A 53 1.87 12.82 9.76
C GLN A 53 1.91 11.75 10.86
N GLU A 54 0.76 11.22 11.28
CA GLU A 54 0.66 10.11 12.22
C GLU A 54 1.40 8.88 11.68
N LEU A 55 1.15 8.48 10.42
CA LEU A 55 1.80 7.34 9.79
C LEU A 55 3.31 7.56 9.59
N PHE A 56 3.75 8.75 9.20
CA PHE A 56 5.17 9.08 9.13
C PHE A 56 5.84 9.04 10.51
N GLY A 57 5.18 9.58 11.54
CA GLY A 57 5.64 9.50 12.93
C GLY A 57 5.75 8.08 13.45
N ALA A 58 4.92 7.17 12.95
CA ALA A 58 4.96 5.74 13.23
C ALA A 58 6.05 4.98 12.44
N GLY A 59 6.86 5.66 11.63
CA GLY A 59 8.01 5.07 10.94
C GLY A 59 7.74 4.63 9.50
N VAL A 60 6.63 5.04 8.88
CA VAL A 60 6.39 4.85 7.43
C VAL A 60 7.18 5.91 6.66
N ASP A 61 7.83 5.53 5.56
CA ASP A 61 8.63 6.44 4.73
C ASP A 61 7.83 7.01 3.55
N VAL A 62 6.96 6.18 2.93
CA VAL A 62 6.16 6.55 1.74
C VAL A 62 4.74 6.02 1.88
N LEU A 63 3.79 6.84 1.49
CA LEU A 63 2.36 6.52 1.46
C LEU A 63 1.88 6.42 0.01
N THR A 64 1.50 5.22 -0.42
CA THR A 64 0.76 4.99 -1.66
C THR A 64 -0.74 5.11 -1.41
N SER A 65 -1.53 5.14 -2.46
CA SER A 65 -2.99 5.21 -2.38
C SER A 65 -3.67 4.46 -3.53
N GLY A 66 -4.95 4.72 -3.75
CA GLY A 66 -5.73 4.11 -4.81
C GLY A 66 -6.91 4.99 -5.22
N ASN A 67 -8.04 4.36 -5.57
CA ASN A 67 -9.23 5.05 -6.06
C ASN A 67 -9.93 5.94 -5.02
N HIS A 68 -9.63 5.79 -3.73
CA HIS A 68 -10.17 6.66 -2.68
C HIS A 68 -9.31 7.89 -2.37
N VAL A 69 -8.22 8.12 -3.08
CA VAL A 69 -7.28 9.23 -2.84
C VAL A 69 -7.96 10.61 -2.78
N TRP A 70 -9.06 10.81 -3.52
CA TRP A 70 -9.81 12.07 -3.58
C TRP A 70 -10.95 12.19 -2.58
N LYS A 71 -11.17 11.20 -1.69
CA LYS A 71 -12.31 11.18 -0.76
C LYS A 71 -12.22 12.24 0.35
N LYS A 72 -11.03 12.78 0.62
CA LYS A 72 -10.81 13.91 1.54
C LYS A 72 -10.31 15.12 0.75
N ARG A 73 -10.96 16.28 0.93
CA ARG A 73 -10.59 17.50 0.20
C ARG A 73 -9.17 17.96 0.55
N GLU A 74 -8.76 17.76 1.79
CA GLU A 74 -7.44 18.10 2.31
C GLU A 74 -6.31 17.31 1.65
N ALA A 75 -6.60 16.14 1.07
CA ALA A 75 -5.64 15.35 0.32
C ALA A 75 -5.11 16.09 -0.93
N LEU A 76 -5.89 17.00 -1.52
CA LEU A 76 -5.47 17.75 -2.70
C LEU A 76 -4.22 18.60 -2.44
N GLU A 77 -4.16 19.26 -1.30
CA GLU A 77 -3.00 20.07 -0.91
C GLU A 77 -1.86 19.21 -0.39
N LEU A 78 -2.16 18.19 0.41
CA LEU A 78 -1.18 17.22 0.88
C LEU A 78 -0.38 16.61 -0.27
N LEU A 79 -1.05 16.14 -1.32
CA LEU A 79 -0.43 15.56 -2.50
C LEU A 79 0.45 16.54 -3.29
N ARG A 80 0.15 17.85 -3.23
CA ARG A 80 0.98 18.89 -3.87
C ARG A 80 2.25 19.21 -3.09
N LEU A 81 2.16 19.15 -1.76
CA LEU A 81 3.22 19.61 -0.87
C LEU A 81 4.19 18.50 -0.43
N ASP A 82 3.71 17.26 -0.33
CA ASP A 82 4.54 16.14 0.15
C ASP A 82 4.65 15.02 -0.89
N HIS A 83 5.81 14.93 -1.52
CA HIS A 83 6.11 13.91 -2.53
C HIS A 83 6.17 12.48 -1.99
N ARG A 84 6.12 12.30 -0.67
CA ARG A 84 6.03 10.99 -0.01
C ARG A 84 4.61 10.45 0.03
N VAL A 85 3.60 11.30 -0.23
CA VAL A 85 2.21 10.89 -0.37
C VAL A 85 1.86 10.86 -1.85
N MET A 86 1.46 9.71 -2.34
CA MET A 86 1.33 9.45 -3.76
C MET A 86 -0.11 9.13 -4.14
N ARG A 87 -0.51 9.61 -5.32
CA ARG A 87 -1.70 9.14 -6.03
C ARG A 87 -1.31 8.07 -7.07
N PRO A 88 -2.25 7.30 -7.62
CA PRO A 88 -1.93 6.47 -8.78
C PRO A 88 -1.43 7.30 -9.97
N ALA A 89 -0.37 6.83 -10.64
CA ALA A 89 0.32 7.54 -11.72
C ALA A 89 -0.54 7.68 -12.99
N ASN A 90 -1.50 6.79 -13.16
CA ASN A 90 -2.37 6.75 -14.34
C ASN A 90 -3.63 7.62 -14.25
N TYR A 91 -3.76 8.49 -13.24
CA TYR A 91 -4.63 9.67 -13.29
C TYR A 91 -4.06 10.71 -14.28
N PRO A 92 -4.89 11.62 -14.82
CA PRO A 92 -4.42 12.68 -15.71
C PRO A 92 -3.25 13.48 -15.12
N ASP A 93 -2.32 13.93 -15.96
CA ASP A 93 -1.14 14.69 -15.54
C ASP A 93 -1.50 16.02 -14.85
N THR A 94 -2.71 16.55 -15.09
CA THR A 94 -3.25 17.75 -14.43
C THR A 94 -3.72 17.50 -13.00
N ALA A 95 -3.87 16.22 -12.56
CA ALA A 95 -4.25 15.90 -11.20
C ALA A 95 -3.11 16.27 -10.23
N PRO A 96 -3.44 16.80 -9.02
CA PRO A 96 -2.43 17.20 -8.04
C PRO A 96 -1.59 16.03 -7.55
N GLY A 97 -0.31 16.28 -7.26
CA GLY A 97 0.64 15.30 -6.76
C GLY A 97 1.24 14.40 -7.83
N SER A 98 2.02 13.43 -7.41
CA SER A 98 2.74 12.50 -8.28
C SER A 98 2.33 11.06 -8.01
N GLY A 99 2.42 10.22 -9.03
CA GLY A 99 2.23 8.77 -8.91
C GLY A 99 3.54 8.00 -8.84
N SER A 100 4.67 8.68 -8.92
CA SER A 100 5.99 8.09 -8.72
C SER A 100 6.91 9.07 -7.99
N THR A 101 7.79 8.52 -7.15
CA THR A 101 8.79 9.30 -6.39
C THR A 101 10.11 8.55 -6.31
N ILE A 102 11.18 9.27 -6.00
CA ILE A 102 12.48 8.70 -5.63
C ILE A 102 12.79 9.20 -4.23
N ILE A 103 13.02 8.28 -3.34
CA ILE A 103 13.46 8.59 -1.96
C ILE A 103 14.85 8.02 -1.72
N GLU A 104 15.53 8.55 -0.72
CA GLU A 104 16.78 8.03 -0.23
C GLU A 104 16.55 7.45 1.18
N THR A 105 16.94 6.19 1.38
CA THR A 105 16.85 5.53 2.69
C THR A 105 17.94 6.06 3.63
N LEU A 106 17.80 5.80 4.91
CA LEU A 106 18.83 6.17 5.91
C LEU A 106 20.22 5.56 5.60
N SER A 107 20.25 4.42 4.91
CA SER A 107 21.50 3.78 4.43
C SER A 107 22.04 4.36 3.12
N GLY A 108 21.45 5.45 2.60
CA GLY A 108 21.88 6.13 1.37
C GLY A 108 21.46 5.44 0.07
N GLN A 109 20.55 4.47 0.11
CA GLN A 109 20.03 3.79 -1.09
C GLN A 109 18.91 4.62 -1.72
N LYS A 110 19.02 4.93 -3.01
CA LYS A 110 17.92 5.52 -3.77
C LYS A 110 16.92 4.44 -4.16
N VAL A 111 15.63 4.68 -3.92
CA VAL A 111 14.53 3.77 -4.24
C VAL A 111 13.46 4.52 -5.01
N GLY A 112 13.09 4.02 -6.18
CA GLY A 112 11.93 4.47 -6.93
C GLY A 112 10.68 3.79 -6.43
N ILE A 113 9.62 4.55 -6.17
CA ILE A 113 8.30 4.03 -5.84
C ILE A 113 7.34 4.44 -6.94
N LEU A 114 6.51 3.51 -7.38
CA LEU A 114 5.46 3.72 -8.38
C LEU A 114 4.14 3.19 -7.85
N ASN A 115 3.12 4.03 -7.87
CA ASN A 115 1.75 3.66 -7.52
C ASN A 115 0.90 3.64 -8.81
N ILE A 116 0.24 2.53 -9.08
CA ILE A 116 -0.58 2.31 -10.28
C ILE A 116 -1.97 1.80 -9.88
N GLN A 117 -3.03 2.33 -10.48
CA GLN A 117 -4.39 1.82 -10.35
C GLN A 117 -4.74 0.92 -11.54
N GLY A 118 -5.40 -0.22 -11.27
CA GLY A 118 -6.01 -1.06 -12.30
C GLY A 118 -7.23 -0.40 -12.94
N ARG A 119 -7.78 -1.03 -13.99
CA ARG A 119 -8.98 -0.57 -14.69
C ARG A 119 -10.13 -1.57 -14.69
N VAL A 120 -9.79 -2.86 -14.52
CA VAL A 120 -10.80 -3.93 -14.58
C VAL A 120 -11.61 -3.88 -13.29
N PHE A 121 -12.91 -3.60 -13.42
CA PHE A 121 -13.87 -3.41 -12.31
C PHE A 121 -13.51 -2.25 -11.35
N MET A 122 -12.72 -1.27 -11.82
CA MET A 122 -12.27 -0.12 -11.03
C MET A 122 -12.91 1.17 -11.52
N GLU A 123 -13.24 2.05 -10.58
CA GLU A 123 -13.66 3.43 -10.84
C GLU A 123 -12.79 4.42 -10.04
N PRO A 124 -12.51 5.60 -10.59
CA PRO A 124 -12.81 6.04 -11.96
C PRO A 124 -11.95 5.31 -13.00
N VAL A 125 -12.39 5.34 -14.27
CA VAL A 125 -11.56 4.85 -15.38
C VAL A 125 -10.37 5.78 -15.56
N VAL A 126 -9.18 5.20 -15.48
CA VAL A 126 -7.88 5.90 -15.61
C VAL A 126 -7.14 5.44 -16.86
N ASP A 127 -6.01 6.05 -17.16
CA ASP A 127 -5.13 5.63 -18.26
C ASP A 127 -4.62 4.18 -18.10
N CYS A 128 -4.17 3.59 -19.23
CA CYS A 128 -3.67 2.22 -19.27
C CYS A 128 -2.51 2.01 -18.28
N PRO A 129 -2.67 1.14 -17.25
CA PRO A 129 -1.65 0.94 -16.22
C PRO A 129 -0.32 0.43 -16.80
N PHE A 130 -0.35 -0.41 -17.83
CA PHE A 130 0.85 -0.96 -18.47
C PHE A 130 1.63 0.12 -19.23
N ARG A 131 0.94 0.99 -19.96
CA ARG A 131 1.56 2.09 -20.69
C ARG A 131 2.19 3.12 -19.74
N ILE A 132 1.46 3.47 -18.67
CA ILE A 132 1.94 4.42 -17.68
C ILE A 132 3.11 3.82 -16.87
N ALA A 133 3.04 2.54 -16.49
CA ALA A 133 4.17 1.88 -15.85
C ALA A 133 5.44 1.93 -16.72
N THR A 134 5.33 1.69 -18.03
CA THR A 134 6.48 1.81 -18.95
C THR A 134 7.06 3.22 -18.92
N ARG A 135 6.23 4.24 -19.07
CA ARG A 135 6.64 5.67 -19.05
C ARG A 135 7.36 6.04 -17.77
N GLU A 136 6.79 5.69 -16.62
CA GLU A 136 7.36 6.05 -15.31
C GLU A 136 8.68 5.28 -15.04
N LEU A 137 8.77 4.02 -15.47
CA LEU A 137 9.99 3.22 -15.33
C LEU A 137 11.16 3.77 -16.10
N GLU A 138 10.96 4.33 -17.31
CA GLU A 138 12.01 5.00 -18.07
C GLU A 138 12.69 6.09 -17.23
N ARG A 139 11.89 6.90 -16.52
CA ARG A 139 12.39 7.97 -15.64
C ARG A 139 13.04 7.43 -14.37
N LEU A 140 12.39 6.50 -13.67
CA LEU A 140 12.87 5.98 -12.38
C LEU A 140 14.20 5.24 -12.54
N ARG A 141 14.37 4.46 -13.63
CA ARG A 141 15.57 3.67 -13.91
C ARG A 141 16.82 4.51 -14.21
N LEU A 142 16.67 5.77 -14.60
CA LEU A 142 17.80 6.69 -14.72
C LEU A 142 18.45 7.02 -13.37
N ALA A 143 17.69 6.89 -12.27
CA ALA A 143 18.13 7.27 -10.94
C ALA A 143 18.52 6.08 -10.04
N THR A 144 17.88 4.92 -10.24
CA THR A 144 18.08 3.76 -9.37
C THR A 144 17.66 2.44 -10.04
N PRO A 145 18.37 1.32 -9.77
CA PRO A 145 17.90 -0.01 -10.15
C PRO A 145 16.81 -0.56 -9.24
N ILE A 146 16.61 0.04 -8.04
CA ILE A 146 15.65 -0.43 -7.03
C ILE A 146 14.33 0.27 -7.25
N ILE A 147 13.31 -0.45 -7.71
CA ILE A 147 11.98 0.11 -7.96
C ILE A 147 10.93 -0.82 -7.34
N ILE A 148 10.00 -0.24 -6.57
CA ILE A 148 8.89 -0.92 -5.92
C ILE A 148 7.59 -0.38 -6.50
N VAL A 149 6.66 -1.27 -6.84
CA VAL A 149 5.37 -0.93 -7.47
C VAL A 149 4.22 -1.40 -6.58
N ASP A 150 3.34 -0.46 -6.20
CA ASP A 150 2.02 -0.76 -5.65
C ASP A 150 1.01 -0.80 -6.81
N ILE A 151 0.46 -1.99 -7.09
CA ILE A 151 -0.64 -2.18 -8.03
C ILE A 151 -1.97 -2.26 -7.28
N HIS A 152 -2.67 -1.14 -7.23
CA HIS A 152 -3.97 -1.00 -6.58
C HIS A 152 -5.09 -1.39 -7.55
N ALA A 153 -5.55 -2.64 -7.51
CA ALA A 153 -6.48 -3.17 -8.50
C ALA A 153 -7.42 -4.24 -7.93
N GLU A 154 -8.65 -4.31 -8.46
CA GLU A 154 -9.64 -5.32 -8.10
C GLU A 154 -9.32 -6.68 -8.72
N ALA A 155 -9.10 -6.73 -10.04
CA ALA A 155 -8.95 -8.00 -10.75
C ALA A 155 -7.58 -8.63 -10.52
N THR A 156 -7.56 -9.86 -9.97
CA THR A 156 -6.33 -10.62 -9.77
C THR A 156 -5.60 -10.89 -11.08
N SER A 157 -6.33 -11.11 -12.18
CA SER A 157 -5.73 -11.31 -13.51
C SER A 157 -4.96 -10.09 -14.00
N GLU A 158 -5.44 -8.87 -13.73
CA GLU A 158 -4.74 -7.62 -14.07
C GLU A 158 -3.45 -7.46 -13.23
N LYS A 159 -3.50 -7.79 -11.92
CA LYS A 159 -2.34 -7.81 -11.04
C LYS A 159 -1.27 -8.81 -11.49
N VAL A 160 -1.68 -10.04 -11.77
CA VAL A 160 -0.77 -11.11 -12.27
C VAL A 160 -0.16 -10.72 -13.60
N ALA A 161 -0.95 -10.17 -14.53
CA ALA A 161 -0.45 -9.67 -15.81
C ALA A 161 0.58 -8.55 -15.64
N MET A 162 0.37 -7.62 -14.71
CA MET A 162 1.35 -6.58 -14.37
C MET A 162 2.64 -7.17 -13.80
N GLY A 163 2.53 -8.20 -12.96
CA GLY A 163 3.67 -8.94 -12.44
C GLY A 163 4.57 -9.47 -13.56
N TRP A 164 3.99 -10.21 -14.49
CA TRP A 164 4.71 -10.75 -15.64
C TRP A 164 5.25 -9.68 -16.59
N PHE A 165 4.48 -8.63 -16.80
CA PHE A 165 4.87 -7.51 -17.67
C PHE A 165 6.10 -6.75 -17.17
N LEU A 166 6.24 -6.64 -15.84
CA LEU A 166 7.32 -5.92 -15.19
C LEU A 166 8.44 -6.83 -14.66
N ASP A 167 8.35 -8.15 -14.83
CA ASP A 167 9.36 -9.08 -14.35
C ASP A 167 10.76 -8.76 -14.92
N GLY A 168 11.73 -8.62 -14.02
CA GLY A 168 13.10 -8.19 -14.31
C GLY A 168 13.27 -6.68 -14.56
N LYS A 169 12.18 -5.93 -14.57
CA LYS A 169 12.20 -4.47 -14.76
C LYS A 169 12.08 -3.70 -13.43
N VAL A 170 11.60 -4.32 -12.38
CA VAL A 170 11.42 -3.76 -11.05
C VAL A 170 11.86 -4.75 -9.97
N SER A 171 12.09 -4.26 -8.75
CA SER A 171 12.51 -5.10 -7.62
C SER A 171 11.33 -5.87 -7.03
N CYS A 172 10.19 -5.21 -6.89
CA CYS A 172 8.99 -5.78 -6.30
C CYS A 172 7.72 -5.17 -6.87
N ILE A 173 6.69 -6.02 -6.99
CA ILE A 173 5.30 -5.61 -7.23
C ILE A 173 4.45 -6.24 -6.14
N PHE A 174 3.72 -5.41 -5.43
CA PHE A 174 2.74 -5.87 -4.44
C PHE A 174 1.37 -5.28 -4.76
N GLY A 175 0.33 -6.11 -4.59
CA GLY A 175 -1.04 -5.69 -4.84
C GLY A 175 -1.73 -5.22 -3.58
N THR A 176 -2.68 -4.28 -3.76
CA THR A 176 -3.58 -3.72 -2.76
C THR A 176 -5.00 -3.65 -3.29
N HIS A 177 -5.94 -3.10 -2.58
CA HIS A 177 -7.35 -2.86 -2.89
C HIS A 177 -8.35 -3.90 -2.38
N THR A 178 -8.12 -5.20 -2.59
CA THR A 178 -9.15 -6.19 -2.23
C THR A 178 -9.27 -6.41 -0.73
N HIS A 179 -8.29 -5.96 0.05
CA HIS A 179 -8.17 -6.14 1.49
C HIS A 179 -7.97 -7.60 1.94
N ILE A 180 -8.02 -8.56 1.03
CA ILE A 180 -7.89 -10.00 1.32
C ILE A 180 -6.49 -10.47 0.90
N PRO A 181 -5.66 -10.93 1.84
CA PRO A 181 -4.30 -11.37 1.53
C PRO A 181 -4.32 -12.66 0.70
N THR A 182 -3.51 -12.67 -0.36
CA THR A 182 -3.24 -13.88 -1.15
C THR A 182 -2.03 -14.64 -0.61
N ALA A 183 -1.80 -15.86 -1.09
CA ALA A 183 -0.73 -16.75 -0.64
C ALA A 183 0.16 -17.17 -1.80
N ASP A 184 0.44 -16.23 -2.71
CA ASP A 184 1.16 -16.47 -3.97
C ASP A 184 2.49 -15.68 -4.05
N GLU A 185 3.04 -15.30 -2.86
CA GLU A 185 4.34 -14.62 -2.80
C GLU A 185 5.43 -15.46 -3.45
N ARG A 186 6.20 -14.84 -4.32
CA ARG A 186 7.29 -15.49 -5.05
C ARG A 186 8.25 -14.50 -5.68
N ILE A 187 9.43 -14.98 -6.05
CA ILE A 187 10.34 -14.28 -6.96
C ILE A 187 10.08 -14.80 -8.36
N LEU A 188 9.72 -13.91 -9.28
CA LEU A 188 9.51 -14.23 -10.69
C LEU A 188 10.85 -14.57 -11.38
N PRO A 189 10.85 -15.25 -12.54
CA PRO A 189 12.06 -15.80 -13.17
C PRO A 189 13.18 -14.79 -13.45
N ASN A 190 12.85 -13.52 -13.68
CA ASN A 190 13.83 -12.45 -13.94
C ASN A 190 14.25 -11.68 -12.69
N GLY A 191 13.73 -12.05 -11.49
CA GLY A 191 14.18 -11.54 -10.20
C GLY A 191 13.31 -10.46 -9.58
N THR A 192 12.07 -10.30 -10.02
CA THR A 192 11.08 -9.42 -9.39
C THR A 192 10.31 -10.17 -8.30
N ALA A 193 10.27 -9.66 -7.07
CA ALA A 193 9.36 -10.16 -6.04
C ALA A 193 7.91 -9.78 -6.40
N TYR A 194 6.98 -10.70 -6.15
CA TYR A 194 5.57 -10.52 -6.49
C TYR A 194 4.63 -11.09 -5.43
N LEU A 195 3.54 -10.36 -5.14
CA LEU A 195 2.39 -10.82 -4.40
C LEU A 195 1.11 -10.19 -4.98
N THR A 196 0.08 -11.00 -5.23
CA THR A 196 -1.18 -10.51 -5.82
C THR A 196 -1.91 -9.53 -4.92
N ASP A 197 -2.02 -9.78 -3.62
CA ASP A 197 -2.57 -8.82 -2.65
C ASP A 197 -1.97 -9.04 -1.26
N VAL A 198 -1.50 -7.96 -0.64
CA VAL A 198 -0.95 -7.99 0.74
C VAL A 198 -2.05 -8.15 1.78
N GLY A 199 -3.28 -7.79 1.43
CA GLY A 199 -4.39 -7.65 2.35
C GLY A 199 -4.40 -6.29 3.05
N MET A 200 -5.37 -6.07 3.94
CA MET A 200 -5.47 -4.84 4.70
C MET A 200 -4.66 -4.88 5.99
N THR A 201 -4.25 -3.73 6.48
CA THR A 201 -3.81 -3.51 7.86
C THR A 201 -4.96 -2.87 8.62
N GLY A 202 -5.61 -3.64 9.49
CA GLY A 202 -6.86 -3.23 10.13
C GLY A 202 -7.61 -4.38 10.80
N PRO A 203 -8.92 -4.20 11.08
CA PRO A 203 -9.74 -5.17 11.81
C PRO A 203 -10.16 -6.34 10.90
N TYR A 204 -9.84 -7.57 11.31
CA TYR A 204 -10.16 -8.79 10.56
C TYR A 204 -11.49 -9.43 10.96
N ASP A 205 -12.05 -9.13 12.16
CA ASP A 205 -13.43 -9.48 12.52
C ASP A 205 -14.40 -8.50 11.84
N SER A 206 -14.46 -8.58 10.50
CA SER A 206 -15.12 -7.59 9.66
C SER A 206 -15.41 -8.12 8.25
N VAL A 207 -16.17 -7.39 7.46
CA VAL A 207 -16.20 -7.56 6.02
C VAL A 207 -15.29 -6.51 5.40
N ILE A 208 -14.08 -6.93 5.02
CA ILE A 208 -13.03 -6.07 4.42
C ILE A 208 -12.81 -4.72 5.18
N GLY A 209 -12.80 -4.79 6.52
CA GLY A 209 -12.57 -3.63 7.40
C GLY A 209 -13.83 -2.90 7.85
N ARG A 210 -15.02 -3.34 7.45
CA ARG A 210 -16.31 -2.73 7.79
C ARG A 210 -17.12 -3.62 8.73
N LYS A 211 -17.96 -3.01 9.59
CA LYS A 211 -18.85 -3.74 10.52
C LYS A 211 -19.71 -4.77 9.77
N THR A 212 -19.62 -6.00 10.19
CA THR A 212 -20.22 -7.16 9.51
C THR A 212 -21.73 -7.01 9.34
N GLU A 213 -22.45 -6.56 10.38
CA GLU A 213 -23.91 -6.44 10.38
C GLU A 213 -24.38 -5.45 9.31
N GLN A 214 -23.68 -4.30 9.19
CA GLN A 214 -24.03 -3.25 8.23
C GLN A 214 -23.81 -3.70 6.77
N ILE A 215 -22.75 -4.47 6.54
CA ILE A 215 -22.46 -4.99 5.19
C ILE A 215 -23.43 -6.13 4.83
N LEU A 216 -23.73 -7.03 5.77
CA LEU A 216 -24.73 -8.09 5.56
C LEU A 216 -26.10 -7.51 5.24
N GLU A 217 -26.55 -6.49 6.00
CA GLU A 217 -27.80 -5.77 5.71
C GLU A 217 -27.82 -5.22 4.27
N ARG A 218 -26.74 -4.58 3.84
CA ARG A 218 -26.60 -4.06 2.47
C ARG A 218 -26.72 -5.16 1.41
N PHE A 219 -26.04 -6.29 1.60
CA PHE A 219 -26.06 -7.40 0.63
C PHE A 219 -27.42 -8.11 0.58
N VAL A 220 -28.07 -8.28 1.73
CA VAL A 220 -29.37 -8.97 1.82
C VAL A 220 -30.50 -8.08 1.32
N SER A 221 -30.52 -6.80 1.68
CA SER A 221 -31.57 -5.87 1.30
C SER A 221 -31.39 -5.24 -0.08
N GLY A 222 -30.15 -5.16 -0.59
CA GLY A 222 -29.81 -4.40 -1.79
C GLY A 222 -29.87 -2.89 -1.62
N LEU A 223 -30.11 -2.38 -0.39
CA LEU A 223 -30.24 -0.96 -0.12
C LEU A 223 -28.89 -0.34 0.28
N PRO A 224 -28.65 0.95 -0.07
CA PRO A 224 -27.47 1.66 0.39
C PRO A 224 -27.49 1.80 1.92
N THR A 225 -26.50 1.26 2.61
CA THR A 225 -26.30 1.40 4.06
C THR A 225 -24.99 2.13 4.33
N LYS A 226 -25.00 3.00 5.36
CA LYS A 226 -23.77 3.62 5.85
C LYS A 226 -22.95 2.52 6.56
N SER A 227 -21.71 2.34 6.17
CA SER A 227 -20.81 1.38 6.82
C SER A 227 -19.72 2.12 7.61
N GLU A 228 -19.45 1.62 8.82
CA GLU A 228 -18.41 2.10 9.71
C GLU A 228 -17.22 1.14 9.71
N VAL A 229 -16.04 1.66 10.09
CA VAL A 229 -14.87 0.81 10.31
C VAL A 229 -15.17 -0.14 11.49
N ALA A 230 -14.84 -1.41 11.31
CA ALA A 230 -14.97 -2.42 12.37
C ALA A 230 -13.84 -2.29 13.40
N GLU A 231 -13.98 -3.07 14.48
CA GLU A 231 -13.00 -3.21 15.57
C GLU A 231 -12.76 -4.72 15.81
N GLY A 232 -11.70 -5.05 16.53
CA GLY A 232 -11.37 -6.43 16.88
C GLY A 232 -10.48 -7.15 15.87
N ASN A 233 -9.65 -8.07 16.39
CA ASN A 233 -8.68 -8.85 15.63
C ASN A 233 -7.84 -7.98 14.67
N VAL A 234 -7.32 -6.87 15.21
CA VAL A 234 -6.55 -5.91 14.42
C VAL A 234 -5.20 -6.50 14.04
N GLN A 235 -4.89 -6.49 12.74
CA GLN A 235 -3.66 -7.07 12.22
C GLN A 235 -2.91 -6.06 11.36
N LEU A 236 -1.57 -6.05 11.48
CA LEU A 236 -0.69 -5.49 10.48
C LEU A 236 -0.36 -6.59 9.47
N ARG A 237 -0.62 -6.33 8.19
CA ARG A 237 -0.25 -7.19 7.07
C ARG A 237 0.78 -6.51 6.21
N GLY A 238 1.85 -7.22 5.88
CA GLY A 238 2.93 -6.70 5.07
C GLY A 238 3.62 -7.78 4.27
N LEU A 239 4.42 -7.33 3.31
CA LEU A 239 5.35 -8.13 2.53
C LEU A 239 6.77 -7.65 2.84
N LEU A 240 7.62 -8.53 3.34
CA LEU A 240 9.05 -8.29 3.52
C LEU A 240 9.79 -8.71 2.26
N VAL A 241 10.67 -7.85 1.75
CA VAL A 241 11.44 -8.11 0.54
C VAL A 241 12.90 -7.74 0.77
N ASP A 242 13.81 -8.70 0.56
CA ASP A 242 15.23 -8.43 0.47
C ASP A 242 15.61 -8.15 -0.98
N ILE A 243 16.29 -7.04 -1.21
CA ILE A 243 16.67 -6.56 -2.53
C ILE A 243 18.19 -6.37 -2.60
N ASN A 244 18.82 -6.91 -3.64
CA ASN A 244 20.23 -6.64 -3.93
C ASN A 244 20.37 -5.19 -4.45
N PRO A 245 21.04 -4.29 -3.72
CA PRO A 245 21.06 -2.87 -4.08
C PRO A 245 21.83 -2.57 -5.37
N LYS A 246 22.73 -3.47 -5.80
CA LYS A 246 23.51 -3.29 -7.04
C LYS A 246 22.72 -3.66 -8.29
N THR A 247 21.85 -4.68 -8.18
CA THR A 247 21.13 -5.22 -9.34
C THR A 247 19.67 -4.83 -9.37
N GLY A 248 19.11 -4.37 -8.24
CA GLY A 248 17.68 -4.15 -8.04
C GLY A 248 16.84 -5.44 -7.96
N LYS A 249 17.45 -6.62 -8.04
CA LYS A 249 16.73 -7.90 -7.99
C LYS A 249 16.39 -8.29 -6.56
N ALA A 250 15.19 -8.84 -6.37
CA ALA A 250 14.80 -9.45 -5.11
C ALA A 250 15.58 -10.75 -4.87
N THR A 251 15.94 -11.00 -3.61
CA THR A 251 16.65 -12.21 -3.17
C THR A 251 15.84 -13.03 -2.17
N HIS A 252 14.87 -12.39 -1.50
CA HIS A 252 13.93 -13.06 -0.59
C HIS A 252 12.60 -12.30 -0.59
N VAL A 253 11.50 -13.02 -0.38
CA VAL A 253 10.16 -12.46 -0.20
C VAL A 253 9.38 -13.33 0.76
N GLU A 254 8.71 -12.70 1.75
CA GLU A 254 7.85 -13.38 2.69
C GLU A 254 6.71 -12.48 3.18
N ARG A 255 5.56 -13.08 3.47
CA ARG A 255 4.43 -12.35 4.08
C ARG A 255 4.67 -12.18 5.58
N LEU A 256 4.36 -10.99 6.08
CA LEU A 256 4.39 -10.65 7.51
C LEU A 256 2.98 -10.46 8.05
N THR A 257 2.71 -11.04 9.23
CA THR A 257 1.49 -10.79 10.00
C THR A 257 1.85 -10.52 11.44
N LYS A 258 1.35 -9.42 12.00
CA LYS A 258 1.37 -9.14 13.44
C LYS A 258 -0.06 -8.87 13.92
N VAL A 259 -0.45 -9.46 15.02
CA VAL A 259 -1.78 -9.28 15.61
C VAL A 259 -1.65 -8.31 16.79
N LEU A 260 -2.50 -7.29 16.82
CA LEU A 260 -2.59 -6.37 17.94
C LEU A 260 -3.48 -7.02 19.02
N ASP A 261 -2.88 -7.44 20.13
CA ASP A 261 -3.63 -8.01 21.24
C ASP A 261 -4.50 -6.94 21.92
N ASP A 262 -5.78 -7.22 22.11
CA ASP A 262 -6.76 -6.33 22.76
C ASP A 262 -6.40 -6.01 24.25
N ALA A 263 -5.46 -6.76 24.82
CA ALA A 263 -5.02 -6.60 26.22
C ALA A 263 -4.23 -5.31 26.52
N VAL A 264 -3.91 -4.47 25.51
CA VAL A 264 -3.10 -3.25 25.68
C VAL A 264 -3.94 -1.96 25.76
N HIS A 265 -5.26 -2.03 25.62
CA HIS A 265 -6.13 -0.84 25.66
C HIS A 265 -6.59 -0.43 27.08
N ASP A 266 -6.13 -1.07 28.16
CA ASP A 266 -6.59 -0.81 29.52
C ASP A 266 -5.59 -0.01 30.39
N VAL A 267 -4.79 0.86 29.80
CA VAL A 267 -3.97 1.81 30.56
C VAL A 267 -3.93 3.16 29.84
N ARG A 268 -4.97 3.98 30.03
CA ARG A 268 -4.94 5.44 30.15
C ARG A 268 -6.37 5.96 30.44
N ASP A 269 -6.71 6.03 31.71
CA ASP A 269 -7.63 7.02 32.23
C ASP A 269 -6.97 8.41 32.26
#